data_04019d52157f1ffc75ad0f64cb306111
#
_entry.id   04019d52157f1ffc75ad0f64cb306111
#
_cell.length_a   1.000
_cell.length_b   1.000
_cell.length_c   1.000
_cell.angle_alpha   90.00
_cell.angle_beta   90.00
_cell.angle_gamma   90.00
#
_symmetry.space_group_name_H-M   'P 1'
#
loop_
_entity.id
_entity.type
_entity.pdbx_description
1 polymer ?
#
loop_
_entity_poly.entity_id
_entity_poly.type
_entity_poly.pdbx_seq_one_letter_code
_entity_poly.pdbx_strand_id
1 'polypeptide(L)'
;MEDYLADASKKQQRKVKMDPRPQNGLFFRSDHFSLAKQGVPSLLFMSLGDTDPDYIAHRYHKEEDDYSPLWSLGGMEQDIKLIADIASTLANSEHWPQWKAESDFKNRRLQDKQ
;
A
#
# COMPACT_ATOMS: atom_id res chain seq x y z
N MET A 1 5.75 -7.82 -3.57
CA MET A 1 4.74 -7.33 -2.60
C MET A 1 3.33 -7.35 -3.17
N GLU A 2 3.13 -6.99 -4.42
CA GLU A 2 1.80 -6.99 -5.07
C GLU A 2 1.13 -8.36 -5.08
N ASP A 3 1.90 -9.44 -5.18
CA ASP A 3 1.36 -10.81 -5.16
C ASP A 3 0.72 -11.14 -3.81
N TYR A 4 1.36 -10.73 -2.71
CA TYR A 4 0.78 -10.87 -1.36
C TYR A 4 -0.53 -10.09 -1.22
N LEU A 5 -0.58 -8.87 -1.76
CA LEU A 5 -1.79 -8.06 -1.79
C LEU A 5 -2.90 -8.74 -2.62
N ALA A 6 -2.55 -9.27 -3.80
CA ALA A 6 -3.50 -9.95 -4.67
C ALA A 6 -4.10 -11.20 -3.99
N ASP A 7 -3.27 -12.00 -3.33
CA ASP A 7 -3.72 -13.22 -2.66
C ASP A 7 -4.60 -12.92 -1.43
N ALA A 8 -4.20 -11.94 -0.61
CA ALA A 8 -5.00 -11.51 0.53
C ALA A 8 -6.34 -10.89 0.09
N SER A 9 -6.33 -10.10 -1.00
CA SER A 9 -7.54 -9.48 -1.55
C SER A 9 -8.55 -10.51 -2.07
N LYS A 10 -8.08 -11.61 -2.68
CA LYS A 10 -8.96 -12.71 -3.14
C LYS A 10 -9.74 -13.33 -1.99
N LYS A 11 -9.13 -13.50 -0.81
CA LYS A 11 -9.81 -14.05 0.37
C LYS A 11 -10.97 -13.18 0.82
N GLN A 12 -10.89 -11.89 0.59
CA GLN A 12 -11.95 -10.92 0.88
C GLN A 12 -12.88 -10.64 -0.32
N GLN A 13 -12.72 -11.36 -1.44
CA GLN A 13 -13.45 -11.13 -2.68
C GLN A 13 -13.28 -9.70 -3.22
N ARG A 14 -12.12 -9.07 -2.94
CA ARG A 14 -11.77 -7.72 -3.38
C ARG A 14 -10.85 -7.78 -4.60
N LYS A 15 -10.89 -6.71 -5.39
CA LYS A 15 -10.02 -6.53 -6.56
C LYS A 15 -8.97 -5.46 -6.26
N VAL A 16 -7.73 -5.79 -6.55
CA VAL A 16 -6.64 -4.81 -6.54
C VAL A 16 -6.71 -3.98 -7.82
N LYS A 17 -6.66 -2.67 -7.67
CA LYS A 17 -6.45 -1.74 -8.78
C LYS A 17 -5.05 -1.16 -8.67
N MET A 18 -4.35 -1.12 -9.79
CA MET A 18 -3.09 -0.38 -9.87
C MET A 18 -3.37 1.13 -9.82
N ASP A 19 -2.35 1.90 -9.47
CA ASP A 19 -2.44 3.36 -9.54
C ASP A 19 -2.83 3.78 -10.97
N PRO A 20 -3.98 4.43 -11.17
CA PRO A 20 -4.43 4.86 -12.50
C PRO A 20 -3.63 6.04 -13.05
N ARG A 21 -2.84 6.72 -12.21
CA ARG A 21 -2.08 7.92 -12.56
C ARG A 21 -0.69 7.90 -11.92
N PRO A 22 0.17 6.90 -12.25
CA PRO A 22 1.51 6.77 -11.66
C PRO A 22 2.40 8.00 -11.91
N GLN A 23 2.13 8.76 -12.99
CA GLN A 23 2.82 10.02 -13.28
C GLN A 23 2.61 11.11 -12.21
N ASN A 24 1.57 11.00 -11.37
CA ASN A 24 1.36 11.90 -10.23
C ASN A 24 2.34 11.64 -9.08
N GLY A 25 3.13 10.56 -9.16
CA GLY A 25 4.20 10.25 -8.23
C GLY A 25 3.72 9.93 -6.81
N LEU A 26 2.49 9.40 -6.66
CA LEU A 26 1.92 9.08 -5.35
C LEU A 26 2.81 8.11 -4.56
N PHE A 27 3.40 7.13 -5.24
CA PHE A 27 4.33 6.18 -4.62
C PHE A 27 5.51 6.86 -3.91
N PHE A 28 5.97 8.00 -4.40
CA PHE A 28 7.13 8.71 -3.88
C PHE A 28 6.81 9.67 -2.72
N ARG A 29 5.54 9.77 -2.31
CA ARG A 29 5.06 10.75 -1.32
C ARG A 29 4.78 10.16 0.05
N SER A 30 5.34 9.02 0.37
CA SER A 30 5.11 8.35 1.66
C SER A 30 6.38 7.66 2.15
N ASP A 31 6.44 7.33 3.41
CA ASP A 31 7.63 6.86 4.14
C ASP A 31 8.24 5.57 3.58
N HIS A 32 7.41 4.70 2.99
CA HIS A 32 7.88 3.46 2.35
C HIS A 32 8.89 3.73 1.22
N PHE A 33 8.86 4.90 0.60
CA PHE A 33 9.81 5.27 -0.44
C PHE A 33 11.25 5.32 0.08
N SER A 34 11.46 5.75 1.32
CA SER A 34 12.78 5.75 1.94
C SER A 34 13.36 4.33 2.06
N LEU A 35 12.52 3.34 2.36
CA LEU A 35 12.90 1.93 2.36
C LEU A 35 13.14 1.39 0.95
N ALA A 36 12.27 1.77 -0.01
CA ALA A 36 12.41 1.35 -1.41
C ALA A 36 13.74 1.81 -2.01
N LYS A 37 14.20 3.03 -1.70
CA LYS A 37 15.51 3.55 -2.13
C LYS A 37 16.69 2.69 -1.65
N GLN A 38 16.52 1.97 -0.56
CA GLN A 38 17.49 1.01 -0.03
C GLN A 38 17.25 -0.43 -0.54
N GLY A 39 16.42 -0.59 -1.57
CA GLY A 39 16.13 -1.89 -2.18
C GLY A 39 15.13 -2.77 -1.41
N VAL A 40 14.55 -2.28 -0.31
CA VAL A 40 13.53 -3.02 0.45
C VAL A 40 12.23 -3.05 -0.34
N PRO A 41 11.68 -4.22 -0.69
CA PRO A 41 10.42 -4.33 -1.38
C PRO A 41 9.29 -3.70 -0.57
N SER A 42 8.70 -2.65 -1.11
CA SER A 42 7.71 -1.83 -0.43
C SER A 42 6.44 -1.71 -1.27
N LEU A 43 5.32 -1.54 -0.62
CA LEU A 43 4.01 -1.39 -1.22
C LEU A 43 3.31 -0.19 -0.58
N LEU A 44 2.88 0.76 -1.39
CA LEU A 44 1.92 1.75 -0.97
C LEU A 44 0.52 1.19 -1.21
N PHE A 45 -0.18 0.97 -0.12
CA PHE A 45 -1.54 0.48 -0.13
C PHE A 45 -2.48 1.59 0.31
N MET A 46 -3.45 1.92 -0.53
CA MET A 46 -4.44 2.95 -0.24
C MET A 46 -5.82 2.49 -0.68
N SER A 47 -6.79 2.58 0.19
CA SER A 47 -8.21 2.43 -0.12
C SER A 47 -8.81 3.77 -0.55
N LEU A 48 -8.18 4.40 -1.52
CA LEU A 48 -8.73 5.59 -2.16
C LEU A 48 -9.77 5.13 -3.21
N GLY A 49 -10.86 4.54 -2.76
CA GLY A 49 -12.05 4.35 -3.59
C GLY A 49 -12.48 5.67 -4.23
N ASP A 50 -13.66 5.76 -4.77
CA ASP A 50 -14.20 7.01 -5.27
C ASP A 50 -14.18 8.04 -4.14
N THR A 51 -13.01 8.67 -4.00
CA THR A 51 -12.71 9.58 -2.90
C THR A 51 -13.67 10.74 -3.01
N ASP A 52 -14.43 10.96 -1.96
CA ASP A 52 -15.30 12.10 -1.86
C ASP A 52 -14.51 13.38 -2.19
N PRO A 53 -14.86 14.10 -3.26
CA PRO A 53 -14.17 15.34 -3.63
C PRO A 53 -14.15 16.35 -2.48
N ASP A 54 -15.15 16.32 -1.63
CA ASP A 54 -15.26 17.18 -0.44
C ASP A 54 -14.15 16.85 0.57
N TYR A 55 -13.81 15.58 0.75
CA TYR A 55 -12.71 15.18 1.61
C TYR A 55 -11.39 15.80 1.16
N ILE A 56 -11.06 15.68 -0.12
CA ILE A 56 -9.81 16.22 -0.66
C ILE A 56 -9.78 17.75 -0.57
N ALA A 57 -10.90 18.41 -0.87
CA ALA A 57 -10.97 19.87 -0.88
C ALA A 57 -10.91 20.48 0.52
N HIS A 58 -11.53 19.86 1.52
CA HIS A 58 -11.79 20.49 2.80
C HIS A 58 -11.15 19.81 4.01
N ARG A 59 -10.72 18.52 3.89
CA ARG A 59 -10.21 17.73 5.02
C ARG A 59 -8.79 17.26 4.85
N TYR A 60 -8.42 16.72 3.69
CA TYR A 60 -7.13 16.10 3.46
C TYR A 60 -5.96 17.02 3.81
N HIS A 61 -5.14 16.63 4.79
CA HIS A 61 -4.03 17.42 5.37
C HIS A 61 -4.46 18.79 5.97
N LYS A 62 -5.65 18.86 6.54
CA LYS A 62 -6.18 20.06 7.20
C LYS A 62 -6.66 19.73 8.60
N GLU A 63 -6.89 20.76 9.42
CA GLU A 63 -7.38 20.60 10.79
C GLU A 63 -8.80 20.01 10.86
N GLU A 64 -9.57 20.14 9.79
CA GLU A 64 -10.91 19.56 9.67
C GLU A 64 -10.91 18.04 9.39
N ASP A 65 -9.72 17.42 9.22
CA ASP A 65 -9.59 15.97 9.10
C ASP A 65 -9.62 15.32 10.49
N ASP A 66 -10.75 15.43 11.14
CA ASP A 66 -11.01 14.93 12.48
C ASP A 66 -12.01 13.78 12.45
N TYR A 67 -11.99 12.97 13.51
CA TYR A 67 -12.91 11.85 13.66
C TYR A 67 -14.37 12.29 13.72
N SER A 68 -15.22 11.56 13.04
CA SER A 68 -16.67 11.70 13.14
C SER A 68 -17.32 10.39 13.57
N PRO A 69 -18.20 10.41 14.59
CA PRO A 69 -18.95 9.22 14.99
C PRO A 69 -19.93 8.73 13.91
N LEU A 70 -20.14 9.51 12.86
CA LEU A 70 -20.97 9.15 11.72
C LEU A 70 -20.23 8.30 10.68
N TRP A 71 -18.91 8.11 10.83
CA TRP A 71 -18.14 7.30 9.90
C TRP A 71 -18.52 5.82 10.00
N SER A 72 -18.70 5.20 8.83
CA SER A 72 -18.76 3.74 8.73
C SER A 72 -17.34 3.18 8.74
N LEU A 73 -16.99 2.43 9.77
CA LEU A 73 -15.65 1.86 9.93
C LEU A 73 -15.46 0.50 9.27
N GLY A 74 -16.50 -0.04 8.63
CA GLY A 74 -16.46 -1.37 8.01
C GLY A 74 -15.38 -1.51 6.94
N GLY A 75 -15.17 -0.50 6.10
CA GLY A 75 -14.09 -0.49 5.12
C GLY A 75 -12.71 -0.50 5.76
N MET A 76 -12.52 0.30 6.80
CA MET A 76 -11.27 0.35 7.58
C MET A 76 -10.98 -1.00 8.26
N GLU A 77 -11.99 -1.65 8.83
CA GLU A 77 -11.86 -2.98 9.42
C GLU A 77 -11.41 -4.02 8.39
N GLN A 78 -11.97 -3.99 7.19
CA GLN A 78 -11.57 -4.88 6.10
C GLN A 78 -10.12 -4.62 5.68
N ASP A 79 -9.69 -3.38 5.59
CA ASP A 79 -8.32 -3.02 5.24
C ASP A 79 -7.32 -3.46 6.32
N ILE A 80 -7.66 -3.30 7.59
CA ILE A 80 -6.84 -3.78 8.70
C ILE A 80 -6.67 -5.29 8.64
N LYS A 81 -7.74 -6.04 8.40
CA LYS A 81 -7.69 -7.51 8.25
C LYS A 81 -6.83 -7.92 7.05
N LEU A 82 -6.91 -7.20 5.94
CA LEU A 82 -6.09 -7.42 4.76
C LEU A 82 -4.60 -7.23 5.06
N ILE A 83 -4.25 -6.12 5.70
CA ILE A 83 -2.87 -5.81 6.08
C ILE A 83 -2.34 -6.82 7.09
N ALA A 84 -3.14 -7.22 8.07
CA ALA A 84 -2.76 -8.23 9.05
C ALA A 84 -2.48 -9.60 8.39
N ASP A 85 -3.27 -10.01 7.39
CA ASP A 85 -3.04 -11.25 6.64
C ASP A 85 -1.72 -11.19 5.84
N ILE A 86 -1.45 -10.07 5.18
CA ILE A 86 -0.18 -9.85 4.46
C ILE A 86 1.00 -9.88 5.45
N ALA A 87 0.91 -9.17 6.55
CA ALA A 87 1.97 -9.11 7.56
C ALA A 87 2.25 -10.49 8.16
N SER A 88 1.21 -11.24 8.52
CA SER A 88 1.33 -12.60 9.03
C SER A 88 1.97 -13.55 8.00
N THR A 89 1.55 -13.47 6.75
CA THR A 89 2.10 -14.28 5.66
C THR A 89 3.59 -13.99 5.47
N LEU A 90 3.98 -12.71 5.47
CA LEU A 90 5.38 -12.31 5.35
C LEU A 90 6.22 -12.76 6.54
N ALA A 91 5.72 -12.57 7.76
CA ALA A 91 6.44 -12.91 8.99
C ALA A 91 6.69 -14.42 9.15
N ASN A 92 5.82 -15.25 8.60
CA ASN A 92 5.94 -16.71 8.63
C ASN A 92 6.55 -17.30 7.35
N SER A 93 6.95 -16.48 6.39
CA SER A 93 7.57 -16.92 5.14
C SER A 93 9.08 -17.12 5.32
N GLU A 94 9.59 -18.23 4.81
CA GLU A 94 11.04 -18.46 4.68
C GLU A 94 11.63 -17.76 3.44
N HIS A 95 10.78 -17.17 2.60
CA HIS A 95 11.18 -16.52 1.36
C HIS A 95 11.14 -15.00 1.52
N TRP A 96 12.25 -14.34 1.20
CA TRP A 96 12.30 -12.89 1.13
C TRP A 96 11.51 -12.38 -0.07
N PRO A 97 10.63 -11.38 0.10
CA PRO A 97 9.94 -10.76 -1.01
C PRO A 97 10.95 -10.12 -1.97
N GLN A 98 10.65 -10.19 -3.26
CA GLN A 98 11.50 -9.67 -4.31
C GLN A 98 10.81 -8.54 -5.06
N TRP A 99 11.61 -7.63 -5.61
CA TRP A 99 11.14 -6.68 -6.61
C TRP A 99 10.83 -7.42 -7.92
N LYS A 100 9.80 -6.99 -8.63
CA LYS A 100 9.53 -7.47 -9.99
C LYS A 100 10.66 -7.07 -10.94
N ALA A 101 10.78 -7.79 -12.06
CA ALA A 101 11.89 -7.62 -13.00
C ALA A 101 11.98 -6.19 -13.56
N GLU A 102 10.84 -5.56 -13.78
CA GLU A 102 10.67 -4.22 -14.32
C GLU A 102 10.80 -3.09 -13.30
N SER A 103 11.04 -3.41 -12.02
CA SER A 103 11.16 -2.39 -10.97
C SER A 103 12.53 -1.72 -10.97
N ASP A 104 12.55 -0.39 -10.93
CA ASP A 104 13.77 0.42 -10.83
C ASP A 104 14.58 0.14 -9.55
N PHE A 105 13.91 -0.33 -8.49
CA PHE A 105 14.55 -0.63 -7.19
C PHE A 105 15.20 -2.02 -7.12
N LYS A 106 15.00 -2.87 -8.11
CA LYS A 106 15.54 -4.25 -8.12
C LYS A 106 17.07 -4.27 -8.07
N ASN A 107 17.71 -3.41 -8.85
CA ASN A 107 19.16 -3.37 -8.96
C ASN A 107 19.83 -2.91 -7.68
N ARG A 108 19.20 -2.02 -6.91
CA ARG A 108 19.73 -1.56 -5.63
C ARG A 108 19.87 -2.72 -4.65
N ARG A 109 18.83 -3.55 -4.52
CA ARG A 109 18.87 -4.72 -3.63
C ARG A 109 19.94 -5.75 -4.00
N LEU A 110 20.30 -5.83 -5.26
CA LEU A 110 21.38 -6.74 -5.71
C LEU A 110 22.76 -6.23 -5.31
N GLN A 111 22.94 -4.90 -5.22
CA GLN A 111 24.20 -4.30 -4.79
C GLN A 111 24.47 -4.54 -3.30
N ASP A 112 23.45 -4.55 -2.46
CA ASP A 112 23.58 -4.75 -1.02
C ASP A 112 23.87 -6.21 -0.62
N LYS A 113 23.85 -7.15 -1.59
CA LYS A 113 24.17 -8.57 -1.37
C LYS A 113 25.59 -8.96 -1.80
N GLN A 114 26.37 -8.00 -2.28
CA GLN A 114 27.78 -8.17 -2.62
C GLN A 114 28.67 -7.67 -1.48
#